data_6b58a424c338882e3a04161b079f5cac
#
_entry.id   6b58a424c338882e3a04161b079f5cac
#
_cell.length_a   1.000
_cell.length_b   1.000
_cell.length_c   1.000
_cell.angle_alpha   90.00
_cell.angle_beta   90.00
_cell.angle_gamma   90.00
#
_symmetry.space_group_name_H-M   'P 1'
#
loop_
_entity.id
_entity.type
_entity.pdbx_description
1 polymer ?
#
loop_
_entity_poly.entity_id
_entity_poly.type
_entity_poly.pdbx_seq_one_letter_code
_entity_poly.pdbx_strand_id
1 'polypeptide(L)'
;MNLTIVTIGVFGFTETGFFQALQDAGVDTFCDVRQRRGVRGAEYAFVNSQRLQARLAELGIRYLHRKDLAPTTAVRQRQHAADKATNTAKRQRATLSPAFITAYEEEILDGFEPQSLLDDLPPNAQVIALFCVEREPAACHRSLVANLLEKQLNVEIIHLVP
;
A
#
# COMPACT_ATOMS: atom_id res chain seq x y z
N MET A 1 -20.97 8.32 4.50
CA MET A 1 -20.14 7.72 3.43
C MET A 1 -19.68 6.35 3.88
N ASN A 2 -20.07 5.31 3.17
CA ASN A 2 -19.67 3.94 3.48
C ASN A 2 -18.41 3.57 2.69
N LEU A 3 -17.26 4.06 3.16
CA LEU A 3 -15.97 3.77 2.54
C LEU A 3 -15.25 2.69 3.36
N THR A 4 -14.78 1.66 2.68
CA THR A 4 -13.92 0.63 3.26
C THR A 4 -12.52 0.77 2.67
N ILE A 5 -11.52 0.73 3.52
CA ILE A 5 -10.11 0.73 3.11
C ILE A 5 -9.58 -0.69 3.29
N VAL A 6 -9.06 -1.28 2.22
CA VAL A 6 -8.29 -2.51 2.33
C VAL A 6 -6.82 -2.21 2.11
N THR A 7 -5.94 -2.99 2.70
CA THR A 7 -4.51 -2.94 2.39
C THR A 7 -4.08 -4.26 1.80
N ILE A 8 -3.17 -4.22 0.85
CA ILE A 8 -2.64 -5.43 0.22
C ILE A 8 -1.16 -5.25 -0.10
N GLY A 9 -0.38 -6.28 0.14
CA GLY A 9 0.99 -6.42 -0.34
C GLY A 9 1.04 -7.51 -1.38
N VAL A 10 2.15 -7.62 -2.10
CA VAL A 10 2.27 -8.63 -3.15
C VAL A 10 3.05 -9.86 -2.71
N PHE A 11 4.01 -9.72 -1.81
CA PHE A 11 4.86 -10.85 -1.42
C PHE A 11 4.03 -11.98 -0.81
N GLY A 12 4.21 -13.19 -1.33
CA GLY A 12 3.47 -14.37 -0.93
C GLY A 12 2.24 -14.68 -1.78
N PHE A 13 1.73 -13.73 -2.56
CA PHE A 13 0.65 -13.98 -3.51
C PHE A 13 1.17 -14.54 -4.83
N THR A 14 0.38 -15.43 -5.45
CA THR A 14 0.46 -15.67 -6.88
C THR A 14 -0.26 -14.56 -7.64
N GLU A 15 -0.01 -14.43 -8.94
CA GLU A 15 -0.74 -13.46 -9.77
C GLU A 15 -2.25 -13.65 -9.67
N THR A 16 -2.73 -14.89 -9.85
CA THR A 16 -4.15 -15.20 -9.75
C THR A 16 -4.71 -14.89 -8.37
N GLY A 17 -3.99 -15.29 -7.31
CA GLY A 17 -4.42 -15.07 -5.93
C GLY A 17 -4.50 -13.59 -5.56
N PHE A 18 -3.54 -12.79 -6.04
CA PHE A 18 -3.50 -11.35 -5.79
C PHE A 18 -4.76 -10.65 -6.35
N PHE A 19 -5.04 -10.86 -7.64
CA PHE A 19 -6.20 -10.22 -8.26
C PHE A 19 -7.52 -10.79 -7.75
N GLN A 20 -7.54 -12.09 -7.41
CA GLN A 20 -8.74 -12.70 -6.82
C GLN A 20 -9.05 -12.08 -5.45
N ALA A 21 -8.03 -11.84 -4.62
CA ALA A 21 -8.22 -11.19 -3.32
C ALA A 21 -8.85 -9.80 -3.47
N LEU A 22 -8.41 -9.02 -4.46
CA LEU A 22 -9.00 -7.71 -4.74
C LEU A 22 -10.46 -7.82 -5.16
N GLN A 23 -10.77 -8.78 -6.03
CA GLN A 23 -12.15 -9.00 -6.49
C GLN A 23 -13.07 -9.48 -5.37
N ASP A 24 -12.60 -10.43 -4.54
CA ASP A 24 -13.38 -10.96 -3.43
C ASP A 24 -13.68 -9.89 -2.38
N ALA A 25 -12.76 -8.94 -2.18
CA ALA A 25 -12.97 -7.81 -1.29
C ALA A 25 -13.84 -6.70 -1.88
N GLY A 26 -14.23 -6.82 -3.14
CA GLY A 26 -15.05 -5.82 -3.82
C GLY A 26 -14.32 -4.51 -4.12
N VAL A 27 -13.01 -4.56 -4.28
CA VAL A 27 -12.20 -3.35 -4.56
C VAL A 27 -12.64 -2.71 -5.88
N ASP A 28 -12.96 -1.44 -5.83
CA ASP A 28 -13.28 -0.65 -7.02
C ASP A 28 -12.18 0.34 -7.40
N THR A 29 -11.33 0.70 -6.44
CA THR A 29 -10.24 1.66 -6.65
C THR A 29 -8.96 1.14 -5.98
N PHE A 30 -7.87 1.16 -6.74
CA PHE A 30 -6.57 0.67 -6.31
C PHE A 30 -5.62 1.87 -6.20
N CYS A 31 -5.12 2.13 -5.00
CA CYS A 31 -4.23 3.24 -4.72
C CYS A 31 -2.82 2.73 -4.45
N ASP A 32 -1.93 2.98 -5.40
CA ASP A 32 -0.53 2.59 -5.32
C ASP A 32 0.24 3.66 -4.55
N VAL A 33 0.77 3.30 -3.39
CA VAL A 33 1.52 4.22 -2.53
C VAL A 33 3.03 3.96 -2.58
N ARG A 34 3.50 3.29 -3.64
CA ARG A 34 4.93 3.03 -3.84
C ARG A 34 5.62 4.25 -4.44
N GLN A 35 6.89 4.44 -4.07
CA GLN A 35 7.76 5.39 -4.75
C GLN A 35 8.16 4.84 -6.13
N ARG A 36 8.64 3.60 -6.17
CA ARG A 36 8.98 2.90 -7.40
C ARG A 36 7.92 1.86 -7.70
N ARG A 37 7.40 1.86 -8.92
CA ARG A 37 6.32 0.98 -9.35
C ARG A 37 6.80 -0.24 -10.12
N GLY A 38 8.06 -0.64 -9.90
CA GLY A 38 8.67 -1.83 -10.48
C GLY A 38 9.19 -2.75 -9.38
N VAL A 39 9.16 -4.06 -9.64
CA VAL A 39 9.71 -5.09 -8.77
C VAL A 39 10.69 -5.91 -9.57
N ARG A 40 11.84 -6.25 -8.96
CA ARG A 40 12.88 -7.04 -9.63
C ARG A 40 12.44 -8.48 -9.79
N GLY A 41 12.83 -9.09 -10.93
CA GLY A 41 12.60 -10.50 -11.22
C GLY A 41 11.23 -10.80 -11.79
N ALA A 42 11.01 -12.06 -12.13
CA ALA A 42 9.80 -12.52 -12.82
C ALA A 42 8.65 -12.86 -11.87
N GLU A 43 8.96 -13.24 -10.64
CA GLU A 43 7.97 -13.76 -9.69
C GLU A 43 6.83 -12.79 -9.41
N TYR A 44 7.15 -11.51 -9.24
CA TYR A 44 6.16 -10.47 -8.94
C TYR A 44 6.04 -9.42 -10.05
N ALA A 45 6.47 -9.75 -11.27
CA ALA A 45 6.43 -8.82 -12.39
C ALA A 45 5.01 -8.34 -12.73
N PHE A 46 3.99 -9.08 -12.30
CA PHE A 46 2.59 -8.71 -12.54
C PHE A 46 2.17 -7.42 -11.81
N VAL A 47 2.94 -6.94 -10.83
CA VAL A 47 2.68 -5.64 -10.20
C VAL A 47 3.56 -4.51 -10.72
N ASN A 48 4.37 -4.75 -11.76
CA ASN A 48 5.03 -3.67 -12.47
C ASN A 48 3.98 -2.78 -13.13
N SER A 49 4.21 -1.47 -13.09
CA SER A 49 3.19 -0.44 -13.33
C SER A 49 2.27 -0.70 -14.54
N GLN A 50 2.85 -0.92 -15.72
CA GLN A 50 2.05 -1.06 -16.95
C GLN A 50 1.20 -2.33 -16.92
N ARG A 51 1.79 -3.44 -16.51
CA ARG A 51 1.10 -4.74 -16.44
C ARG A 51 0.01 -4.73 -15.37
N LEU A 52 0.31 -4.14 -14.21
CA LEU A 52 -0.67 -3.97 -13.13
C LEU A 52 -1.86 -3.14 -13.58
N GLN A 53 -1.62 -1.98 -14.19
CA GLN A 53 -2.68 -1.09 -14.63
C GLN A 53 -3.56 -1.75 -15.71
N ALA A 54 -2.95 -2.47 -16.65
CA ALA A 54 -3.71 -3.17 -17.69
C ALA A 54 -4.64 -4.22 -17.09
N ARG A 55 -4.14 -4.99 -16.12
CA ARG A 55 -4.95 -6.03 -15.47
C ARG A 55 -6.09 -5.44 -14.63
N LEU A 56 -5.80 -4.37 -13.89
CA LEU A 56 -6.83 -3.69 -13.10
C LEU A 56 -7.94 -3.12 -14.01
N ALA A 57 -7.56 -2.54 -15.15
CA ALA A 57 -8.53 -2.03 -16.12
C ALA A 57 -9.44 -3.14 -16.65
N GLU A 58 -8.90 -4.33 -16.95
CA GLU A 58 -9.69 -5.49 -17.36
C GLU A 58 -10.71 -5.90 -16.29
N LEU A 59 -10.37 -5.71 -15.01
CA LEU A 59 -11.23 -6.05 -13.88
C LEU A 59 -12.20 -4.93 -13.50
N GLY A 60 -12.15 -3.80 -14.18
CA GLY A 60 -12.97 -2.64 -13.87
C GLY A 60 -12.55 -1.91 -12.60
N ILE A 61 -11.30 -2.08 -12.17
CA ILE A 61 -10.74 -1.43 -11.00
C ILE A 61 -9.96 -0.19 -11.44
N ARG A 62 -10.28 0.96 -10.86
CA ARG A 62 -9.58 2.21 -11.15
C ARG A 62 -8.21 2.21 -10.46
N TYR A 63 -7.20 2.74 -11.14
CA TYR A 63 -5.84 2.86 -10.62
C TYR A 63 -5.51 4.31 -10.30
N LEU A 64 -4.98 4.55 -9.10
CA LEU A 64 -4.41 5.83 -8.67
C LEU A 64 -2.98 5.61 -8.20
N HIS A 65 -2.08 6.55 -8.50
CA HIS A 65 -0.74 6.56 -7.93
C HIS A 65 -0.58 7.79 -7.03
N ARG A 66 -0.47 7.55 -5.73
CA ARG A 66 -0.24 8.59 -4.72
C ARG A 66 1.21 8.52 -4.25
N LYS A 67 2.12 9.01 -5.08
CA LYS A 67 3.56 9.03 -4.78
C LYS A 67 3.89 9.89 -3.56
N ASP A 68 3.08 10.88 -3.27
CA ASP A 68 3.21 11.73 -2.08
C ASP A 68 3.06 10.95 -0.76
N LEU A 69 2.44 9.79 -0.79
CA LEU A 69 2.33 8.88 0.36
C LEU A 69 3.48 7.88 0.45
N ALA A 70 4.37 7.85 -0.55
CA ALA A 70 5.54 6.99 -0.50
C ALA A 70 6.61 7.58 0.44
N PRO A 71 7.35 6.72 1.17
CA PRO A 71 8.46 7.21 1.98
C PRO A 71 9.57 7.78 1.09
N THR A 72 10.21 8.85 1.54
CA THR A 72 11.39 9.40 0.88
C THR A 72 12.57 8.43 1.00
N THR A 73 13.61 8.65 0.22
CA THR A 73 14.86 7.86 0.32
C THR A 73 15.45 7.94 1.73
N ALA A 74 15.44 9.12 2.35
CA ALA A 74 15.96 9.30 3.71
C ALA A 74 15.15 8.50 4.73
N VAL A 75 13.82 8.50 4.64
CA VAL A 75 12.96 7.71 5.52
C VAL A 75 13.21 6.21 5.31
N ARG A 76 13.32 5.77 4.06
CA ARG A 76 13.58 4.36 3.73
C ARG A 76 14.92 3.86 4.28
N GLN A 77 15.94 4.72 4.28
CA GLN A 77 17.25 4.37 4.83
C GLN A 77 17.20 4.03 6.32
N ARG A 78 16.25 4.60 7.08
CA ARG A 78 16.05 4.24 8.49
C ARG A 78 15.68 2.77 8.64
N GLN A 79 14.81 2.27 7.76
CA GLN A 79 14.43 0.86 7.77
C GLN A 79 15.56 -0.04 7.28
N HIS A 80 16.28 0.37 6.25
CA HIS A 80 17.44 -0.38 5.76
C HIS A 80 18.50 -0.57 6.86
N ALA A 81 18.77 0.46 7.63
CA ALA A 81 19.72 0.38 8.74
C ALA A 81 19.24 -0.60 9.82
N ALA A 82 17.96 -0.58 10.17
CA ALA A 82 17.37 -1.51 11.14
C ALA A 82 17.40 -2.95 10.62
N ASP A 83 17.06 -3.18 9.34
CA ASP A 83 17.08 -4.50 8.73
C ASP A 83 18.50 -5.07 8.70
N LYS A 84 19.49 -4.23 8.38
CA LYS A 84 20.91 -4.62 8.37
C LYS A 84 21.38 -5.02 9.76
N ALA A 85 20.99 -4.26 10.78
CA ALA A 85 21.36 -4.53 12.18
C ALA A 85 20.81 -5.87 12.67
N THR A 86 19.64 -6.29 12.18
CA THR A 86 18.98 -7.55 12.55
C THR A 86 19.16 -8.66 11.51
N ASN A 87 19.91 -8.39 10.43
CA ASN A 87 20.10 -9.31 9.30
C ASN A 87 18.76 -9.79 8.70
N THR A 88 17.81 -8.87 8.54
CA THR A 88 16.47 -9.16 8.03
C THR A 88 16.35 -8.74 6.57
N ALA A 89 15.92 -9.66 5.69
CA ALA A 89 15.59 -9.34 4.31
C ALA A 89 14.23 -8.64 4.21
N LYS A 90 14.04 -7.77 3.22
CA LYS A 90 12.78 -7.04 3.01
C LYS A 90 11.56 -7.96 2.98
N ARG A 91 11.66 -9.12 2.28
CA ARG A 91 10.56 -10.08 2.16
C ARG A 91 10.26 -10.82 3.46
N GLN A 92 11.19 -10.78 4.42
CA GLN A 92 11.10 -11.45 5.72
C GLN A 92 10.74 -10.50 6.85
N ARG A 93 10.64 -9.19 6.55
CA ARG A 93 10.33 -8.18 7.55
C ARG A 93 8.91 -8.38 8.07
N ALA A 94 8.76 -8.41 9.39
CA ALA A 94 7.45 -8.55 10.05
C ALA A 94 6.89 -7.22 10.56
N THR A 95 7.77 -6.25 10.91
CA THR A 95 7.38 -4.93 11.43
C THR A 95 8.31 -3.86 10.90
N LEU A 96 7.83 -2.61 10.93
CA LEU A 96 8.66 -1.42 10.67
C LEU A 96 9.42 -1.03 11.92
N SER A 97 10.63 -0.47 11.75
CA SER A 97 11.41 0.05 12.88
C SER A 97 10.74 1.30 13.44
N PRO A 98 10.89 1.58 14.77
CA PRO A 98 10.41 2.83 15.35
C PRO A 98 10.98 4.08 14.67
N ALA A 99 12.26 4.04 14.26
CA ALA A 99 12.89 5.17 13.57
C ALA A 99 12.23 5.45 12.21
N PHE A 100 11.86 4.41 11.46
CA PHE A 100 11.12 4.58 10.21
C PHE A 100 9.73 5.17 10.47
N ILE A 101 9.00 4.62 11.43
CA ILE A 101 7.63 5.07 11.76
C ILE A 101 7.64 6.55 12.11
N THR A 102 8.53 6.97 13.03
CA THR A 102 8.64 8.37 13.43
C THR A 102 8.96 9.28 12.25
N ALA A 103 9.95 8.91 11.43
CA ALA A 103 10.35 9.72 10.28
C ALA A 103 9.23 9.79 9.22
N TYR A 104 8.54 8.70 8.98
CA TYR A 104 7.42 8.66 8.03
C TYR A 104 6.26 9.53 8.51
N GLU A 105 5.91 9.44 9.78
CA GLU A 105 4.84 10.28 10.35
C GLU A 105 5.20 11.77 10.25
N GLU A 106 6.42 12.16 10.64
CA GLU A 106 6.85 13.56 10.61
C GLU A 106 6.99 14.11 9.19
N GLU A 107 7.57 13.35 8.27
CA GLU A 107 7.89 13.84 6.93
C GLU A 107 6.76 13.66 5.92
N ILE A 108 5.88 12.67 6.11
CA ILE A 108 4.83 12.34 5.16
C ILE A 108 3.43 12.57 5.75
N LEU A 109 3.09 11.89 6.85
CA LEU A 109 1.72 11.89 7.35
C LEU A 109 1.29 13.20 7.98
N ASP A 110 2.19 13.94 8.63
CA ASP A 110 1.85 15.22 9.25
C ASP A 110 1.38 16.26 8.22
N GLY A 111 1.89 16.17 6.99
CA GLY A 111 1.47 17.04 5.89
C GLY A 111 0.36 16.45 5.01
N PHE A 112 -0.10 15.25 5.30
CA PHE A 112 -1.12 14.59 4.50
C PHE A 112 -2.53 14.94 4.98
N GLU A 113 -3.34 15.44 4.05
CA GLU A 113 -4.75 15.73 4.29
C GLU A 113 -5.60 14.59 3.74
N PRO A 114 -6.30 13.82 4.58
CA PRO A 114 -7.16 12.73 4.11
C PRO A 114 -8.18 13.14 3.07
N GLN A 115 -8.69 14.37 3.15
CA GLN A 115 -9.63 14.89 2.16
C GLN A 115 -9.02 14.91 0.75
N SER A 116 -7.70 15.13 0.62
CA SER A 116 -7.05 15.11 -0.70
C SER A 116 -7.15 13.75 -1.38
N LEU A 117 -7.12 12.66 -0.61
CA LEU A 117 -7.33 11.33 -1.16
C LEU A 117 -8.79 11.16 -1.60
N LEU A 118 -9.73 11.56 -0.76
CA LEU A 118 -11.16 11.47 -1.10
C LEU A 118 -11.49 12.26 -2.36
N ASP A 119 -10.86 13.41 -2.55
CA ASP A 119 -11.07 14.26 -3.74
C ASP A 119 -10.58 13.58 -5.04
N ASP A 120 -9.58 12.70 -4.94
CA ASP A 120 -9.06 11.94 -6.08
C ASP A 120 -9.90 10.72 -6.43
N LEU A 121 -10.80 10.29 -5.53
CA LEU A 121 -11.61 9.10 -5.75
C LEU A 121 -12.77 9.39 -6.71
N PRO A 122 -13.18 8.37 -7.51
CA PRO A 122 -14.42 8.52 -8.27
C PRO A 122 -15.62 8.67 -7.32
N PRO A 123 -16.69 9.37 -7.75
CA PRO A 123 -17.85 9.65 -6.88
C PRO A 123 -18.52 8.41 -6.29
N ASN A 124 -18.40 7.27 -6.97
CA ASN A 124 -19.02 6.00 -6.57
C ASN A 124 -18.05 5.05 -5.88
N ALA A 125 -16.86 5.50 -5.51
CA ALA A 125 -15.87 4.65 -4.84
C ALA A 125 -16.39 4.19 -3.46
N GLN A 126 -16.29 2.89 -3.19
CA GLN A 126 -16.72 2.30 -1.93
C GLN A 126 -15.64 1.49 -1.25
N VAL A 127 -14.78 0.80 -2.00
CA VAL A 127 -13.71 -0.05 -1.47
C VAL A 127 -12.39 0.32 -2.13
N ILE A 128 -11.49 0.90 -1.35
CA ILE A 128 -10.21 1.40 -1.81
C ILE A 128 -9.11 0.49 -1.29
N ALA A 129 -8.26 -0.03 -2.18
CA ALA A 129 -7.08 -0.79 -1.78
C ALA A 129 -5.85 0.12 -1.73
N LEU A 130 -5.16 0.13 -0.60
CA LEU A 130 -3.83 0.73 -0.47
C LEU A 130 -2.80 -0.36 -0.72
N PHE A 131 -1.90 -0.15 -1.67
CA PHE A 131 -0.95 -1.15 -2.11
C PHE A 131 0.49 -0.72 -1.91
N CYS A 132 1.27 -1.60 -1.31
CA CYS A 132 2.73 -1.64 -1.34
C CYS A 132 3.16 -3.11 -1.43
N VAL A 133 4.46 -3.42 -1.34
CA VAL A 133 4.92 -4.77 -1.69
C VAL A 133 4.98 -5.75 -0.53
N GLU A 134 5.24 -5.31 0.70
CA GLU A 134 5.44 -6.19 1.85
C GLU A 134 4.20 -7.02 2.16
N ARG A 135 4.41 -8.28 2.54
CA ARG A 135 3.34 -9.21 2.91
C ARG A 135 2.58 -8.76 4.15
N GLU A 136 3.32 -8.48 5.23
CA GLU A 136 2.72 -8.14 6.51
C GLU A 136 2.35 -6.64 6.54
N PRO A 137 1.10 -6.30 6.91
CA PRO A 137 0.70 -4.89 6.99
C PRO A 137 1.60 -4.07 7.91
N ALA A 138 2.00 -4.64 9.05
CA ALA A 138 2.87 -3.97 10.02
C ALA A 138 4.31 -3.74 9.51
N ALA A 139 4.69 -4.39 8.42
CA ALA A 139 6.01 -4.24 7.79
C ALA A 139 6.01 -3.19 6.68
N CYS A 140 4.90 -2.49 6.47
CA CYS A 140 4.74 -1.58 5.34
C CYS A 140 4.08 -0.27 5.77
N HIS A 141 4.52 0.83 5.15
CA HIS A 141 3.93 2.15 5.40
C HIS A 141 2.43 2.24 5.04
N ARG A 142 1.90 1.34 4.21
CA ARG A 142 0.47 1.33 3.90
C ARG A 142 -0.41 1.19 5.14
N SER A 143 0.06 0.47 6.16
CA SER A 143 -0.66 0.34 7.42
C SER A 143 -0.72 1.65 8.20
N LEU A 144 0.33 2.46 8.11
CA LEU A 144 0.38 3.77 8.75
C LEU A 144 -0.62 4.73 8.11
N VAL A 145 -0.73 4.70 6.78
CA VAL A 145 -1.75 5.47 6.05
C VAL A 145 -3.15 4.99 6.44
N ALA A 146 -3.37 3.68 6.45
CA ALA A 146 -4.68 3.10 6.80
C ALA A 146 -5.10 3.49 8.22
N ASN A 147 -4.19 3.42 9.18
CA ASN A 147 -4.48 3.79 10.57
C ASN A 147 -4.85 5.27 10.69
N LEU A 148 -4.19 6.14 9.95
CA LEU A 148 -4.53 7.56 9.92
C LEU A 148 -5.94 7.78 9.36
N LEU A 149 -6.27 7.12 8.26
CA LEU A 149 -7.60 7.20 7.65
C LEU A 149 -8.69 6.68 8.59
N GLU A 150 -8.42 5.58 9.29
CA GLU A 150 -9.35 5.02 10.28
C GLU A 150 -9.66 6.06 11.36
N LYS A 151 -8.62 6.69 11.93
CA LYS A 151 -8.78 7.68 13.00
C LYS A 151 -9.51 8.94 12.54
N GLN A 152 -9.20 9.44 11.35
CA GLN A 152 -9.72 10.72 10.90
C GLN A 152 -11.03 10.64 10.15
N LEU A 153 -11.29 9.53 9.45
CA LEU A 153 -12.48 9.36 8.63
C LEU A 153 -13.47 8.34 9.19
N ASN A 154 -13.09 7.63 10.26
CA ASN A 154 -13.90 6.59 10.87
C ASN A 154 -14.34 5.52 9.86
N VAL A 155 -13.39 5.05 9.05
CA VAL A 155 -13.60 4.02 8.02
C VAL A 155 -13.17 2.66 8.52
N GLU A 156 -13.74 1.59 7.95
CA GLU A 156 -13.32 0.22 8.22
C GLU A 156 -12.01 -0.08 7.51
N ILE A 157 -11.09 -0.79 8.18
CA ILE A 157 -9.81 -1.24 7.61
C ILE A 157 -9.80 -2.76 7.57
N ILE A 158 -9.45 -3.32 6.40
CA ILE A 158 -9.28 -4.76 6.21
C ILE A 158 -7.92 -5.01 5.58
N HIS A 159 -7.11 -5.88 6.18
CA HIS A 159 -5.81 -6.25 5.63
C HIS A 159 -5.91 -7.56 4.85
N LEU A 160 -5.64 -7.51 3.54
CA LEU A 160 -5.62 -8.69 2.69
C LEU A 160 -4.22 -9.32 2.72
N VAL A 161 -4.15 -10.57 3.09
CA VAL A 161 -2.89 -11.34 3.14
C VAL A 161 -3.06 -12.65 2.37
N PRO A 162 -1.94 -13.24 1.86
CA PRO A 162 -2.00 -14.50 1.11
C PRO A 162 -2.53 -15.66 1.94
#